data_10a2b3dfa271faad2c2b55665c4d7bee
#
_entry.id   10a2b3dfa271faad2c2b55665c4d7bee
#
_cell.length_a   1.000
_cell.length_b   1.000
_cell.length_c   1.000
_cell.angle_alpha   90.00
_cell.angle_beta   90.00
_cell.angle_gamma   90.00
#
_symmetry.space_group_name_H-M   'P 1'
#
loop_
_entity.id
_entity.type
_entity.pdbx_description
1 polymer ?
#
loop_
_entity_poly.entity_id
_entity_poly.type
_entity_poly.pdbx_seq_one_letter_code
_entity_poly.pdbx_strand_id
1 'polypeptide(L)'
;MSGTQDGKEQEHAVSSEAEFSRFPPRRRLIAFAVVGCFLLCACGVTTVRAGAWIAGILSGEGSASAEGIRVVAAAWPPNSATLTVAVSPTMAESLRERAGRFNGLRLRTPDGEMMQVELVTRSSREIVEESLQQPGFQAVVPDSSLWLDLIDVRWAKLFPTESGIVQANRVGQTTLFAVSPVVVAAQLDAAQQLGWPHQPIGWKEVHARAAAPSKAFRWGHPSPESTSGVAATLSKFYAGADITRGLTTESATRPDVMDYVRRAERSAFVLGAGGRVRAGHMQEEGRVDGEEDERNGLLDAFVTQEQSVIAWNRSSDRGLSRLSGEGFAGRIFSDGQLVAIYPKEGTLWADYPFALLELDGRTGPAVTRNQRSTYRAFTGYLLSEDSQYALLEAGFRPADLAIDLMAEPSPFAESGTVDVLSPQTLLPLPPQPVLEIVLDVWRLSMRPVNVMLVVDTSESMRGGKLARTKTALQGFVDQVQGDRDRIGFVEFGSGVKQYGALQRLDAEGRGHMLHLIENVQAGGSTRLIDAVWAAQSELKDLVDSDAAYAIVVMTDGRDNDSERRLRDLQRDIQGAQNPISVHTVAFGRDADAGLLEDLARIGNGRFYRADETTIEEVYRQIATSIQMTQ
;
A
#
# COMPACT_ATOMS: atom_id res chain seq x y z
N MET A 1 16.50 -81.72 41.73
CA MET A 1 17.48 -81.69 40.63
C MET A 1 17.50 -80.25 40.18
N SER A 2 18.45 -79.57 40.63
CA SER A 2 19.71 -79.04 40.08
C SER A 2 19.38 -77.92 39.08
N GLY A 3 19.92 -76.83 39.19
CA GLY A 3 20.98 -76.16 39.87
C GLY A 3 20.96 -74.68 39.39
N THR A 4 21.18 -73.79 40.31
CA THR A 4 22.42 -73.04 40.51
C THR A 4 22.78 -72.21 39.30
N GLN A 5 23.11 -70.98 39.37
CA GLN A 5 23.87 -70.06 40.20
C GLN A 5 23.86 -68.69 39.56
N ASP A 6 23.82 -67.74 40.30
CA ASP A 6 24.78 -66.76 40.80
C ASP A 6 24.92 -65.58 39.80
N GLY A 7 24.97 -64.41 40.22
CA GLY A 7 25.34 -63.76 41.43
C GLY A 7 25.48 -62.26 41.12
N LYS A 8 25.19 -61.51 42.16
CA LYS A 8 25.92 -60.33 42.61
C LYS A 8 25.94 -59.06 41.80
N GLU A 9 25.36 -58.12 42.45
CA GLU A 9 25.96 -56.87 42.98
C GLU A 9 25.94 -55.73 41.97
N GLN A 10 25.57 -54.54 42.21
CA GLN A 10 25.49 -53.76 43.48
C GLN A 10 24.61 -52.54 43.20
N GLU A 11 23.79 -52.22 44.18
CA GLU A 11 23.53 -50.91 44.70
C GLU A 11 24.45 -49.79 44.17
N HIS A 12 23.91 -48.88 43.46
CA HIS A 12 24.06 -47.43 43.72
C HIS A 12 23.06 -46.70 42.80
N ALA A 13 21.84 -46.64 43.30
CA ALA A 13 20.86 -45.72 42.78
C ALA A 13 20.47 -44.84 43.94
N VAL A 14 20.90 -43.64 43.93
CA VAL A 14 20.21 -42.55 44.61
C VAL A 14 20.62 -41.22 43.96
N SER A 15 19.61 -40.43 43.66
CA SER A 15 19.68 -39.00 43.31
C SER A 15 20.20 -38.60 41.95
N SER A 16 19.32 -38.58 40.97
CA SER A 16 19.38 -37.61 39.88
C SER A 16 18.05 -37.39 39.16
N GLU A 17 16.92 -37.61 39.86
CA GLU A 17 15.59 -37.27 39.28
C GLU A 17 15.16 -35.82 39.47
N ALA A 18 16.03 -34.92 39.83
CA ALA A 18 15.68 -33.52 40.12
C ALA A 18 16.26 -32.49 39.17
N GLU A 19 16.93 -32.87 38.06
CA GLU A 19 17.56 -31.87 37.18
C GLU A 19 17.14 -31.87 35.71
N PHE A 20 16.14 -32.67 35.32
CA PHE A 20 15.69 -32.70 33.90
C PHE A 20 14.37 -32.02 33.62
N SER A 21 13.85 -31.14 34.50
CA SER A 21 12.60 -30.41 34.29
C SER A 21 12.76 -28.94 33.94
N ARG A 22 13.87 -28.53 33.33
CA ARG A 22 14.05 -27.12 32.92
C ARG A 22 14.57 -26.98 31.49
N PHE A 23 13.89 -27.59 30.53
CA PHE A 23 13.92 -27.02 29.19
C PHE A 23 12.87 -25.89 29.14
N PRO A 24 13.24 -24.70 28.64
CA PRO A 24 12.28 -23.63 28.48
C PRO A 24 11.20 -24.11 27.49
N PRO A 25 9.92 -23.84 27.76
CA PRO A 25 8.86 -24.20 26.86
C PRO A 25 9.14 -23.60 25.47
N ARG A 26 8.73 -24.28 24.39
CA ARG A 26 8.91 -23.84 23.00
C ARG A 26 8.61 -22.35 22.78
N ARG A 27 7.75 -21.76 23.59
CA ARG A 27 7.44 -20.32 23.65
C ARG A 27 8.67 -19.42 23.87
N ARG A 28 9.68 -19.85 24.66
CA ARG A 28 10.91 -19.07 24.88
C ARG A 28 11.87 -19.13 23.68
N LEU A 29 11.85 -20.22 22.90
CA LEU A 29 12.64 -20.33 21.68
C LEU A 29 12.12 -19.40 20.58
N ILE A 30 10.79 -19.24 20.46
CA ILE A 30 10.19 -18.29 19.52
C ILE A 30 10.47 -16.85 19.97
N ALA A 31 10.39 -16.57 21.28
CA ALA A 31 10.79 -15.27 21.84
C ALA A 31 12.25 -14.93 21.49
N PHE A 32 13.17 -15.91 21.60
CA PHE A 32 14.57 -15.71 21.21
C PHE A 32 14.75 -15.50 19.69
N ALA A 33 13.94 -16.13 18.84
CA ALA A 33 13.97 -15.87 17.41
C ALA A 33 13.50 -14.46 17.06
N VAL A 34 12.46 -13.97 17.73
CA VAL A 34 11.96 -12.60 17.57
C VAL A 34 12.99 -11.59 18.11
N VAL A 35 13.59 -11.83 19.27
CA VAL A 35 14.71 -11.00 19.79
C VAL A 35 15.89 -11.02 18.85
N GLY A 36 16.24 -12.18 18.29
CA GLY A 36 17.30 -12.30 17.28
C GLY A 36 17.02 -11.46 16.04
N CYS A 37 15.79 -11.43 15.54
CA CYS A 37 15.37 -10.55 14.45
C CYS A 37 15.41 -9.07 14.85
N PHE A 38 14.92 -8.72 16.05
CA PHE A 38 14.98 -7.33 16.54
C PHE A 38 16.44 -6.87 16.74
N LEU A 39 17.31 -7.71 17.29
CA LEU A 39 18.73 -7.39 17.47
C LEU A 39 19.49 -7.36 16.14
N LEU A 40 19.15 -8.22 15.19
CA LEU A 40 19.76 -8.20 13.85
C LEU A 40 19.31 -6.98 13.04
N CYS A 41 18.05 -6.56 13.14
CA CYS A 41 17.60 -5.30 12.55
C CYS A 41 18.25 -4.08 13.23
N ALA A 42 18.41 -4.07 14.54
CA ALA A 42 19.11 -3.00 15.26
C ALA A 42 20.62 -2.97 15.00
N CYS A 43 21.27 -4.10 14.76
CA CYS A 43 22.69 -4.21 14.43
C CYS A 43 22.98 -4.10 12.92
N GLY A 44 22.00 -4.37 12.04
CA GLY A 44 22.14 -4.25 10.59
C GLY A 44 22.34 -2.82 10.09
N VAL A 45 22.00 -1.83 10.91
CA VAL A 45 22.19 -0.41 10.59
C VAL A 45 23.67 0.04 10.70
N THR A 46 24.55 -0.76 11.29
CA THR A 46 25.94 -0.34 11.55
C THR A 46 27.02 -0.88 10.63
N THR A 47 26.72 -1.80 9.71
CA THR A 47 27.74 -2.31 8.80
C THR A 47 27.20 -2.71 7.42
N VAL A 48 27.01 -1.75 6.52
CA VAL A 48 27.10 -2.04 5.08
C VAL A 48 28.04 -1.02 4.42
N ARG A 49 29.30 -1.38 4.33
CA ARG A 49 30.21 -0.90 3.30
C ARG A 49 29.87 -1.62 2.00
N ALA A 50 29.04 -1.02 1.17
CA ALA A 50 28.90 -1.40 -0.23
C ALA A 50 28.52 -0.16 -1.06
N GLY A 51 29.35 0.84 -1.00
CA GLY A 51 29.31 1.93 -1.97
C GLY A 51 30.36 1.64 -3.02
N ALA A 52 30.01 1.41 -4.26
CA ALA A 52 30.80 1.69 -5.45
C ALA A 52 30.29 1.03 -6.75
N TRP A 53 29.09 0.49 -6.81
CA TRP A 53 28.68 -0.21 -8.06
C TRP A 53 27.35 0.24 -8.69
N ILE A 54 26.68 1.26 -8.16
CA ILE A 54 25.36 1.71 -8.65
C ILE A 54 25.43 2.99 -9.51
N ALA A 55 26.59 3.55 -9.71
CA ALA A 55 26.73 4.81 -10.50
C ALA A 55 26.60 4.63 -12.03
N GLY A 56 26.36 3.43 -12.53
CA GLY A 56 26.39 3.13 -13.98
C GLY A 56 25.07 2.89 -14.69
N ILE A 57 23.93 2.83 -14.00
CA ILE A 57 22.66 2.42 -14.65
C ILE A 57 21.57 3.53 -14.63
N LEU A 58 21.80 4.66 -13.99
CA LEU A 58 20.81 5.74 -13.88
C LEU A 58 21.29 7.09 -14.41
N SER A 59 22.16 7.11 -15.42
CA SER A 59 22.45 8.33 -16.15
C SER A 59 21.45 8.53 -17.31
N GLY A 60 20.21 8.89 -16.94
CA GLY A 60 19.30 9.60 -17.81
C GLY A 60 19.43 11.08 -17.50
N GLU A 61 20.19 11.80 -18.33
CA GLU A 61 20.42 13.22 -18.19
C GLU A 61 19.09 14.00 -18.25
N GLY A 62 18.76 14.64 -17.16
CA GLY A 62 17.75 15.69 -17.06
C GLY A 62 18.18 16.66 -15.98
N SER A 63 19.10 17.59 -16.32
CA SER A 63 19.46 18.71 -15.48
C SER A 63 18.27 19.67 -15.33
N ALA A 64 17.45 19.49 -14.30
CA ALA A 64 16.59 20.54 -13.82
C ALA A 64 17.36 21.36 -12.78
N SER A 65 17.76 22.56 -13.20
CA SER A 65 18.34 23.59 -12.35
C SER A 65 17.42 23.89 -11.17
N ALA A 66 17.93 23.64 -9.96
CA ALA A 66 17.29 24.01 -8.69
C ALA A 66 17.33 25.53 -8.48
N GLU A 67 16.58 26.28 -9.28
CA GLU A 67 16.29 27.69 -9.01
C GLU A 67 14.80 27.98 -9.22
N GLY A 68 14.13 28.18 -8.09
CA GLY A 68 12.88 28.91 -8.08
C GLY A 68 11.61 28.25 -7.57
N ILE A 69 11.58 27.73 -6.34
CA ILE A 69 10.40 27.85 -5.47
C ILE A 69 10.92 28.01 -4.04
N ARG A 70 11.12 29.24 -3.60
CA ARG A 70 11.17 29.56 -2.18
C ARG A 70 9.75 29.54 -1.64
N VAL A 71 9.23 28.38 -1.32
CA VAL A 71 8.14 28.28 -0.36
C VAL A 71 8.77 28.61 0.99
N VAL A 72 8.39 29.74 1.57
CA VAL A 72 8.76 30.08 2.95
C VAL A 72 8.06 29.06 3.83
N ALA A 73 8.75 27.96 4.15
CA ALA A 73 8.25 26.99 5.11
C ALA A 73 8.07 27.70 6.45
N ALA A 74 6.90 27.55 7.07
CA ALA A 74 6.68 28.02 8.42
C ALA A 74 7.73 27.37 9.33
N ALA A 75 8.66 28.19 9.82
CA ALA A 75 9.66 27.71 10.76
C ALA A 75 8.96 27.31 12.06
N TRP A 76 9.38 26.18 12.67
CA TRP A 76 8.96 25.88 14.04
C TRP A 76 9.40 27.02 14.95
N PRO A 77 8.64 27.31 16.02
CA PRO A 77 9.15 28.20 17.07
C PRO A 77 10.53 27.72 17.54
N PRO A 78 11.52 28.60 17.74
CA PRO A 78 12.92 28.19 18.00
C PRO A 78 13.12 27.24 19.18
N ASN A 79 12.22 27.28 20.18
CA ASN A 79 12.24 26.43 21.37
C ASN A 79 11.08 25.43 21.41
N SER A 80 10.41 25.17 20.29
CA SER A 80 9.25 24.28 20.28
C SER A 80 9.58 22.91 20.85
N ALA A 81 8.76 22.45 21.81
CA ALA A 81 8.76 21.10 22.34
C ALA A 81 7.60 20.26 21.76
N THR A 82 6.79 20.83 20.87
CA THR A 82 5.75 20.09 20.15
C THR A 82 6.40 19.24 19.07
N LEU A 83 6.18 17.93 19.17
CA LEU A 83 6.63 16.93 18.21
C LEU A 83 5.45 16.52 17.34
N THR A 84 5.47 16.87 16.07
CA THR A 84 4.50 16.38 15.08
C THR A 84 5.01 15.07 14.51
N VAL A 85 4.16 14.04 14.54
CA VAL A 85 4.47 12.67 14.10
C VAL A 85 3.54 12.28 12.96
N ALA A 86 4.10 11.93 11.82
CA ALA A 86 3.35 11.32 10.74
C ALA A 86 3.19 9.81 11.03
N VAL A 87 1.95 9.35 11.05
CA VAL A 87 1.62 7.97 11.45
C VAL A 87 0.79 7.28 10.36
N SER A 88 1.12 6.01 10.10
CA SER A 88 0.36 5.16 9.18
C SER A 88 -1.08 4.98 9.67
N PRO A 89 -2.06 4.86 8.77
CA PRO A 89 -3.47 4.70 9.15
C PRO A 89 -3.71 3.49 10.07
N THR A 90 -2.95 2.39 9.90
CA THR A 90 -3.06 1.17 10.71
C THR A 90 -2.77 1.40 12.20
N MET A 91 -1.84 2.30 12.51
CA MET A 91 -1.43 2.61 13.90
C MET A 91 -2.09 3.89 14.44
N ALA A 92 -2.73 4.68 13.59
CA ALA A 92 -3.16 6.04 13.91
C ALA A 92 -4.12 6.13 15.12
N GLU A 93 -5.03 5.19 15.28
CA GLU A 93 -6.00 5.19 16.38
C GLU A 93 -5.30 4.89 17.72
N SER A 94 -4.54 3.80 17.77
CA SER A 94 -3.79 3.40 18.97
C SER A 94 -2.76 4.45 19.37
N LEU A 95 -2.04 5.02 18.40
CA LEU A 95 -1.05 6.05 18.70
C LEU A 95 -1.70 7.37 19.15
N ARG A 96 -2.89 7.70 18.65
CA ARG A 96 -3.65 8.89 19.08
C ARG A 96 -4.04 8.80 20.55
N GLU A 97 -4.49 7.63 20.98
CA GLU A 97 -4.80 7.41 22.39
C GLU A 97 -3.55 7.55 23.27
N ARG A 98 -2.43 6.94 22.84
CA ARG A 98 -1.16 7.04 23.57
C ARG A 98 -0.64 8.47 23.65
N ALA A 99 -0.67 9.21 22.52
CA ALA A 99 -0.28 10.62 22.49
C ALA A 99 -1.16 11.49 23.40
N GLY A 100 -2.47 11.25 23.41
CA GLY A 100 -3.40 11.94 24.31
C GLY A 100 -3.08 11.72 25.80
N ARG A 101 -2.80 10.47 26.17
CA ARG A 101 -2.40 10.15 27.57
C ARG A 101 -1.04 10.74 27.92
N PHE A 102 -0.04 10.66 27.00
CA PHE A 102 1.27 11.29 27.19
C PHE A 102 1.16 12.80 27.39
N ASN A 103 0.39 13.49 26.56
CA ASN A 103 0.14 14.93 26.68
C ASN A 103 -0.54 15.28 28.02
N GLY A 104 -1.39 14.39 28.52
CA GLY A 104 -2.03 14.50 29.83
C GLY A 104 -1.07 14.47 31.02
N LEU A 105 0.12 13.89 30.88
CA LEU A 105 1.18 13.88 31.88
C LEU A 105 1.82 15.26 32.10
N ARG A 106 1.63 16.20 31.17
CA ARG A 106 2.15 17.58 31.22
C ARG A 106 3.64 17.67 31.51
N LEU A 107 4.42 16.76 30.92
CA LEU A 107 5.87 16.74 31.04
C LEU A 107 6.49 18.00 30.44
N ARG A 108 7.62 18.42 31.00
CA ARG A 108 8.35 19.60 30.56
C ARG A 108 9.79 19.25 30.18
N THR A 109 10.32 19.97 29.23
CA THR A 109 11.73 19.93 28.88
C THR A 109 12.59 20.57 29.97
N PRO A 110 13.92 20.38 29.98
CA PRO A 110 14.81 21.00 30.97
C PRO A 110 14.74 22.54 31.03
N ASP A 111 14.37 23.20 29.93
CA ASP A 111 14.19 24.65 29.85
C ASP A 111 12.72 25.08 30.08
N GLY A 112 11.85 24.16 30.50
CA GLY A 112 10.50 24.44 31.00
C GLY A 112 9.40 24.41 29.94
N GLU A 113 9.70 24.18 28.67
CA GLU A 113 8.71 24.06 27.61
C GLU A 113 7.84 22.80 27.77
N MET A 114 6.56 22.89 27.44
CA MET A 114 5.63 21.75 27.59
C MET A 114 5.83 20.77 26.44
N MET A 115 6.10 19.52 26.77
CA MET A 115 6.16 18.42 25.79
C MET A 115 4.77 18.10 25.29
N GLN A 116 4.60 18.11 23.97
CA GLN A 116 3.35 17.72 23.30
C GLN A 116 3.65 16.87 22.08
N VAL A 117 2.79 15.90 21.81
CA VAL A 117 2.82 15.07 20.62
C VAL A 117 1.54 15.31 19.82
N GLU A 118 1.71 15.71 18.57
CA GLU A 118 0.63 15.89 17.60
C GLU A 118 0.77 14.86 16.48
N LEU A 119 -0.36 14.34 15.98
CA LEU A 119 -0.34 13.31 14.96
C LEU A 119 -0.97 13.81 13.67
N VAL A 120 -0.30 13.49 12.56
CA VAL A 120 -0.84 13.62 11.22
C VAL A 120 -0.88 12.24 10.57
N THR A 121 -2.05 11.82 10.10
CA THR A 121 -2.18 10.50 9.45
C THR A 121 -1.72 10.60 8.00
N ARG A 122 -0.80 9.72 7.61
CA ARG A 122 -0.24 9.62 6.26
C ARG A 122 -0.04 8.14 5.92
N SER A 123 -0.30 7.75 4.69
CA SER A 123 0.13 6.43 4.22
C SER A 123 1.66 6.32 4.32
N SER A 124 2.18 5.11 4.45
CA SER A 124 3.63 4.92 4.54
C SER A 124 4.38 5.44 3.30
N ARG A 125 3.74 5.40 2.13
CA ARG A 125 4.25 6.02 0.91
C ARG A 125 4.33 7.56 1.02
N GLU A 126 3.24 8.21 1.47
CA GLU A 126 3.23 9.67 1.69
C GLU A 126 4.27 10.09 2.72
N ILE A 127 4.47 9.28 3.78
CA ILE A 127 5.56 9.51 4.75
C ILE A 127 6.91 9.54 4.04
N VAL A 128 7.18 8.60 3.13
CA VAL A 128 8.43 8.60 2.35
C VAL A 128 8.54 9.86 1.50
N GLU A 129 7.51 10.18 0.72
CA GLU A 129 7.54 11.29 -0.24
C GLU A 129 7.68 12.65 0.46
N GLU A 130 6.91 12.90 1.53
CA GLU A 130 7.00 14.13 2.32
C GLU A 130 8.32 14.23 3.08
N SER A 131 8.88 13.11 3.59
CA SER A 131 10.17 13.10 4.29
C SER A 131 11.35 13.53 3.43
N LEU A 132 11.25 13.38 2.12
CA LEU A 132 12.31 13.79 1.17
C LEU A 132 12.26 15.28 0.83
N GLN A 133 11.21 15.98 1.23
CA GLN A 133 11.00 17.40 0.97
C GLN A 133 11.13 18.22 2.26
N GLN A 134 10.22 19.13 2.49
CA GLN A 134 10.07 19.92 3.72
C GLN A 134 8.86 19.38 4.52
N PRO A 135 9.04 18.30 5.29
CA PRO A 135 7.92 17.69 5.99
C PRO A 135 7.36 18.63 7.06
N GLY A 136 6.04 18.63 7.22
CA GLY A 136 5.35 19.27 8.33
C GLY A 136 5.47 18.54 9.66
N PHE A 137 6.33 17.51 9.74
CA PHE A 137 6.51 16.64 10.90
C PHE A 137 8.00 16.36 11.15
N GLN A 138 8.37 16.01 12.38
CA GLN A 138 9.74 15.73 12.80
C GLN A 138 9.99 14.25 13.02
N ALA A 139 8.93 13.47 13.25
CA ALA A 139 9.05 12.04 13.47
C ALA A 139 7.99 11.28 12.65
N VAL A 140 8.26 10.00 12.45
CA VAL A 140 7.42 9.14 11.59
C VAL A 140 7.18 7.79 12.25
N VAL A 141 5.99 7.22 11.99
CA VAL A 141 5.59 5.87 12.34
C VAL A 141 4.95 5.23 11.12
N PRO A 142 5.74 4.80 10.13
CA PRO A 142 5.22 3.94 9.07
C PRO A 142 4.88 2.56 9.64
N ASP A 143 4.18 1.74 8.87
CA ASP A 143 3.82 0.38 9.28
C ASP A 143 4.97 -0.64 9.11
N SER A 144 6.09 -0.25 8.49
CA SER A 144 7.30 -1.09 8.42
C SER A 144 8.57 -0.26 8.31
N SER A 145 9.68 -0.79 8.85
CA SER A 145 11.04 -0.26 8.69
C SER A 145 11.50 -0.22 7.23
N LEU A 146 10.92 -1.03 6.35
CA LEU A 146 11.12 -0.96 4.90
C LEU A 146 11.01 0.48 4.36
N TRP A 147 10.04 1.24 4.86
CA TRP A 147 9.79 2.61 4.40
C TRP A 147 10.85 3.58 4.89
N LEU A 148 11.44 3.32 6.06
CA LEU A 148 12.58 4.10 6.58
C LEU A 148 13.82 3.87 5.71
N ASP A 149 14.11 2.63 5.35
CA ASP A 149 15.20 2.29 4.44
C ASP A 149 15.01 2.97 3.08
N LEU A 150 13.77 3.01 2.59
CA LEU A 150 13.44 3.68 1.33
C LEU A 150 13.66 5.20 1.40
N ILE A 151 13.34 5.83 2.55
CA ILE A 151 13.66 7.26 2.77
C ILE A 151 15.16 7.48 2.64
N ASP A 152 15.98 6.69 3.32
CA ASP A 152 17.44 6.87 3.31
C ASP A 152 18.06 6.61 1.93
N VAL A 153 17.61 5.56 1.23
CA VAL A 153 18.06 5.25 -0.13
C VAL A 153 17.72 6.39 -1.10
N ARG A 154 16.48 6.90 -1.06
CA ARG A 154 16.07 8.01 -1.94
C ARG A 154 16.76 9.32 -1.56
N TRP A 155 16.93 9.57 -0.26
CA TRP A 155 17.69 10.73 0.23
C TRP A 155 19.11 10.74 -0.28
N ALA A 156 19.79 9.59 -0.22
CA ALA A 156 21.14 9.44 -0.74
C ALA A 156 21.25 9.68 -2.27
N LYS A 157 20.21 9.31 -3.03
CA LYS A 157 20.14 9.59 -4.48
C LYS A 157 19.94 11.09 -4.76
N LEU A 158 19.13 11.79 -3.94
CA LEU A 158 18.86 13.23 -4.12
C LEU A 158 20.04 14.13 -3.71
N PHE A 159 20.83 13.71 -2.73
CA PHE A 159 21.94 14.47 -2.18
C PHE A 159 23.24 13.66 -2.20
N PRO A 160 23.81 13.36 -3.37
CA PRO A 160 25.06 12.61 -3.48
C PRO A 160 26.21 13.41 -2.88
N THR A 161 27.09 12.76 -2.13
CA THR A 161 28.29 13.39 -1.55
C THR A 161 29.44 13.46 -2.54
N GLU A 162 29.95 14.66 -2.80
CA GLU A 162 31.07 14.86 -3.73
C GLU A 162 32.44 14.41 -3.19
N SER A 163 32.59 14.04 -1.93
CA SER A 163 33.91 13.88 -1.28
C SER A 163 34.06 12.69 -0.35
N GLY A 164 33.36 11.58 -0.55
CA GLY A 164 33.57 10.37 0.26
C GLY A 164 33.25 10.52 1.76
N ILE A 165 32.71 11.66 2.18
CA ILE A 165 32.19 11.88 3.51
C ILE A 165 30.84 11.16 3.57
N VAL A 166 30.64 10.27 4.55
CA VAL A 166 29.37 9.57 4.75
C VAL A 166 28.24 10.61 4.88
N GLN A 167 27.30 10.57 3.96
CA GLN A 167 26.12 11.41 4.02
C GLN A 167 25.34 11.05 5.30
N ALA A 168 24.88 12.06 6.04
CA ALA A 168 23.99 11.83 7.16
C ALA A 168 22.68 11.22 6.64
N ASN A 169 22.23 10.13 7.22
CA ASN A 169 20.94 9.52 6.92
C ASN A 169 19.81 10.53 7.19
N ARG A 170 18.76 10.46 6.40
CA ARG A 170 17.55 11.25 6.64
C ARG A 170 16.78 10.74 7.85
N VAL A 171 16.83 9.44 8.09
CA VAL A 171 16.27 8.76 9.25
C VAL A 171 17.32 8.69 10.35
N GLY A 172 16.97 9.21 11.52
CA GLY A 172 17.81 9.22 12.71
C GLY A 172 17.49 8.09 13.67
N GLN A 173 17.38 8.44 14.96
CA GLN A 173 17.07 7.45 15.99
C GLN A 173 15.74 6.77 15.71
N THR A 174 15.75 5.43 15.75
CA THR A 174 14.58 4.58 15.49
C THR A 174 14.37 3.60 16.65
N THR A 175 13.11 3.35 16.98
CA THR A 175 12.71 2.39 18.01
C THR A 175 11.49 1.62 17.54
N LEU A 176 11.55 0.29 17.59
CA LEU A 176 10.41 -0.57 17.33
C LEU A 176 9.58 -0.68 18.60
N PHE A 177 8.27 -0.50 18.52
CA PHE A 177 7.41 -0.50 19.71
C PHE A 177 6.18 -1.42 19.61
N ALA A 178 5.87 -1.91 18.41
CA ALA A 178 4.81 -2.88 18.16
C ALA A 178 5.12 -3.67 16.90
N VAL A 179 4.54 -4.85 16.78
CA VAL A 179 4.63 -5.66 15.55
C VAL A 179 3.28 -6.31 15.23
N SER A 180 3.05 -6.60 13.95
CA SER A 180 1.92 -7.40 13.49
C SER A 180 2.35 -8.23 12.28
N PRO A 181 2.21 -9.57 12.28
CA PRO A 181 2.53 -10.35 11.10
C PRO A 181 1.53 -10.07 9.98
N VAL A 182 2.00 -10.07 8.73
CA VAL A 182 1.13 -10.05 7.57
C VAL A 182 0.55 -11.45 7.38
N VAL A 183 -0.78 -11.54 7.22
CA VAL A 183 -1.52 -12.79 7.14
C VAL A 183 -2.47 -12.78 5.94
N VAL A 184 -2.97 -13.94 5.55
CA VAL A 184 -4.13 -14.04 4.68
C VAL A 184 -5.35 -14.14 5.60
N ALA A 185 -6.08 -13.02 5.77
CA ALA A 185 -7.37 -13.02 6.44
C ALA A 185 -8.38 -13.74 5.54
N ALA A 186 -9.02 -14.78 6.04
CA ALA A 186 -10.00 -15.54 5.28
C ALA A 186 -11.30 -15.69 6.06
N GLN A 187 -12.43 -15.71 5.37
CA GLN A 187 -13.70 -16.09 5.98
C GLN A 187 -13.60 -17.52 6.50
N LEU A 188 -14.23 -17.80 7.63
CA LEU A 188 -14.08 -19.08 8.32
C LEU A 188 -14.40 -20.28 7.44
N ASP A 189 -15.49 -20.22 6.67
CA ASP A 189 -15.90 -21.28 5.75
C ASP A 189 -14.93 -21.47 4.58
N ALA A 190 -14.40 -20.38 4.06
CA ALA A 190 -13.39 -20.40 3.00
C ALA A 190 -12.05 -20.95 3.51
N ALA A 191 -11.64 -20.59 4.72
CA ALA A 191 -10.45 -21.14 5.37
C ALA A 191 -10.57 -22.65 5.61
N GLN A 192 -11.74 -23.13 6.06
CA GLN A 192 -12.02 -24.56 6.24
C GLN A 192 -11.91 -25.32 4.92
N GLN A 193 -12.38 -24.74 3.81
CA GLN A 193 -12.21 -25.35 2.49
C GLN A 193 -10.76 -25.43 2.04
N LEU A 194 -9.88 -24.57 2.57
CA LEU A 194 -8.42 -24.66 2.36
C LEU A 194 -7.73 -25.65 3.30
N GLY A 195 -8.44 -26.18 4.31
CA GLY A 195 -7.94 -27.17 5.28
C GLY A 195 -7.66 -26.62 6.69
N TRP A 196 -7.95 -25.34 6.95
CA TRP A 196 -7.81 -24.76 8.28
C TRP A 196 -8.78 -25.41 9.29
N PRO A 197 -8.41 -25.63 10.55
CA PRO A 197 -7.11 -25.36 11.18
C PRO A 197 -6.14 -26.54 11.09
N HIS A 198 -6.47 -27.63 10.41
CA HIS A 198 -5.80 -28.92 10.51
C HIS A 198 -4.62 -29.09 9.54
N GLN A 199 -4.57 -28.32 8.46
CA GLN A 199 -3.53 -28.40 7.45
C GLN A 199 -2.77 -27.08 7.33
N PRO A 200 -1.45 -27.12 7.15
CA PRO A 200 -0.67 -25.92 6.86
C PRO A 200 -1.07 -25.36 5.48
N ILE A 201 -1.57 -24.13 5.47
CA ILE A 201 -1.98 -23.44 4.25
C ILE A 201 -0.85 -22.46 3.86
N GLY A 202 -0.53 -22.41 2.58
CA GLY A 202 0.44 -21.48 2.03
C GLY A 202 -0.05 -20.79 0.77
N TRP A 203 0.82 -20.03 0.15
CA TRP A 203 0.52 -19.31 -1.07
C TRP A 203 0.14 -20.24 -2.23
N LYS A 204 0.79 -21.40 -2.34
CA LYS A 204 0.50 -22.38 -3.40
C LYS A 204 -0.93 -22.93 -3.29
N GLU A 205 -1.43 -23.17 -2.09
CA GLU A 205 -2.80 -23.62 -1.85
C GLU A 205 -3.83 -22.54 -2.18
N VAL A 206 -3.59 -21.31 -1.74
CA VAL A 206 -4.44 -20.14 -2.04
C VAL A 206 -4.54 -19.93 -3.55
N HIS A 207 -3.41 -19.91 -4.26
CA HIS A 207 -3.39 -19.70 -5.71
C HIS A 207 -4.01 -20.86 -6.49
N ALA A 208 -3.75 -22.12 -6.08
CA ALA A 208 -4.36 -23.29 -6.70
C ALA A 208 -5.89 -23.28 -6.55
N ARG A 209 -6.37 -22.87 -5.37
CA ARG A 209 -7.83 -22.76 -5.11
C ARG A 209 -8.48 -21.66 -5.93
N ALA A 210 -7.80 -20.51 -6.07
CA ALA A 210 -8.29 -19.39 -6.88
C ALA A 210 -8.27 -19.68 -8.39
N ALA A 211 -7.31 -20.48 -8.85
CA ALA A 211 -7.20 -20.88 -10.25
C ALA A 211 -8.13 -22.04 -10.63
N ALA A 212 -8.87 -22.62 -9.68
CA ALA A 212 -9.77 -23.74 -9.95
C ALA A 212 -10.91 -23.32 -10.91
N PRO A 213 -11.37 -24.22 -11.79
CA PRO A 213 -12.40 -23.90 -12.80
C PRO A 213 -13.72 -23.38 -12.21
N SER A 214 -14.04 -23.75 -10.97
CA SER A 214 -15.25 -23.29 -10.28
C SER A 214 -15.27 -21.79 -10.01
N LYS A 215 -14.07 -21.12 -10.06
CA LYS A 215 -13.91 -19.69 -9.71
C LYS A 215 -14.63 -19.26 -8.42
N ALA A 216 -14.93 -20.22 -7.57
CA ALA A 216 -15.75 -20.04 -6.36
C ALA A 216 -14.97 -19.44 -5.20
N PHE A 217 -13.63 -19.27 -5.32
CA PHE A 217 -12.79 -18.71 -4.29
C PHE A 217 -12.14 -17.41 -4.79
N ARG A 218 -12.43 -16.33 -4.11
CA ARG A 218 -12.04 -14.97 -4.46
C ARG A 218 -11.09 -14.44 -3.40
N TRP A 219 -9.89 -14.13 -3.80
CA TRP A 219 -8.88 -13.59 -2.90
C TRP A 219 -8.26 -12.30 -3.43
N GLY A 220 -7.67 -11.51 -2.54
CA GLY A 220 -7.03 -10.28 -2.94
C GLY A 220 -5.92 -9.84 -2.00
N HIS A 221 -5.23 -8.79 -2.39
CA HIS A 221 -4.20 -8.15 -1.58
C HIS A 221 -4.10 -6.65 -1.91
N PRO A 222 -3.52 -5.83 -1.00
CA PRO A 222 -3.22 -4.43 -1.30
C PRO A 222 -2.18 -4.32 -2.41
N SER A 223 -2.18 -3.18 -3.11
CA SER A 223 -1.05 -2.83 -3.99
C SER A 223 0.25 -2.73 -3.19
N PRO A 224 1.43 -2.91 -3.80
CA PRO A 224 2.72 -2.79 -3.10
C PRO A 224 3.09 -1.34 -2.74
N GLU A 225 2.10 -0.47 -2.62
CA GLU A 225 2.19 0.86 -2.01
C GLU A 225 1.94 0.81 -0.49
N SER A 226 1.51 -0.32 0.04
CA SER A 226 1.37 -0.63 1.46
C SER A 226 2.31 -1.76 1.88
N THR A 227 2.59 -1.89 3.17
CA THR A 227 3.42 -2.97 3.72
C THR A 227 2.82 -4.33 3.43
N SER A 228 1.51 -4.52 3.62
CA SER A 228 0.84 -5.79 3.31
C SER A 228 0.91 -6.13 1.82
N GLY A 229 0.83 -5.12 0.94
CA GLY A 229 0.99 -5.31 -0.50
C GLY A 229 2.40 -5.69 -0.91
N VAL A 230 3.42 -5.03 -0.35
CA VAL A 230 4.84 -5.42 -0.55
C VAL A 230 5.07 -6.84 -0.01
N ALA A 231 4.54 -7.15 1.17
CA ALA A 231 4.65 -8.47 1.78
C ALA A 231 3.99 -9.55 0.91
N ALA A 232 2.77 -9.30 0.43
CA ALA A 232 2.07 -10.22 -0.48
C ALA A 232 2.84 -10.44 -1.78
N THR A 233 3.42 -9.39 -2.34
CA THR A 233 4.22 -9.46 -3.56
C THR A 233 5.48 -10.28 -3.35
N LEU A 234 6.29 -9.93 -2.33
CA LEU A 234 7.50 -10.66 -1.99
C LEU A 234 7.25 -12.14 -1.70
N SER A 235 6.20 -12.44 -0.93
CA SER A 235 5.84 -13.81 -0.57
C SER A 235 5.55 -14.68 -1.79
N LYS A 236 4.96 -14.11 -2.86
CA LYS A 236 4.75 -14.82 -4.13
C LYS A 236 6.06 -15.17 -4.83
N PHE A 237 7.06 -14.26 -4.79
CA PHE A 237 8.39 -14.57 -5.34
C PHE A 237 9.11 -15.63 -4.53
N TYR A 238 9.04 -15.57 -3.20
CA TYR A 238 9.58 -16.61 -2.33
C TYR A 238 8.92 -17.97 -2.59
N ALA A 239 7.60 -18.02 -2.66
CA ALA A 239 6.83 -19.23 -2.94
C ALA A 239 7.08 -19.77 -4.37
N GLY A 240 7.18 -18.89 -5.36
CA GLY A 240 7.49 -19.24 -6.74
C GLY A 240 8.91 -19.79 -6.90
N ALA A 241 9.86 -19.22 -6.19
CA ALA A 241 11.26 -19.68 -6.19
C ALA A 241 11.49 -20.92 -5.30
N ASP A 242 10.51 -21.31 -4.49
CA ASP A 242 10.57 -22.42 -3.50
C ASP A 242 11.69 -22.21 -2.48
N ILE A 243 11.87 -20.98 -2.01
CA ILE A 243 12.86 -20.57 -1.02
C ILE A 243 12.21 -19.78 0.10
N THR A 244 12.85 -19.75 1.28
CA THR A 244 12.45 -18.95 2.44
C THR A 244 13.48 -17.88 2.82
N ARG A 245 14.61 -17.83 2.13
CA ARG A 245 15.72 -16.89 2.35
C ARG A 245 16.50 -16.66 1.06
N GLY A 246 17.23 -15.55 1.02
CA GLY A 246 18.21 -15.30 -0.03
C GLY A 246 17.57 -15.07 -1.41
N LEU A 247 16.42 -14.38 -1.47
CA LEU A 247 15.88 -13.94 -2.75
C LEU A 247 16.89 -13.01 -3.44
N THR A 248 17.24 -13.36 -4.67
CA THR A 248 18.19 -12.63 -5.51
C THR A 248 17.50 -12.14 -6.78
N THR A 249 18.13 -11.21 -7.48
CA THR A 249 17.69 -10.78 -8.81
C THR A 249 17.52 -11.98 -9.76
N GLU A 250 18.52 -12.88 -9.77
CA GLU A 250 18.49 -14.06 -10.63
C GLU A 250 17.29 -14.96 -10.31
N SER A 251 17.04 -15.27 -9.03
CA SER A 251 15.90 -16.08 -8.63
C SER A 251 14.56 -15.41 -8.92
N ALA A 252 14.46 -14.09 -8.71
CA ALA A 252 13.24 -13.33 -8.96
C ALA A 252 12.89 -13.21 -10.46
N THR A 253 13.89 -13.20 -11.34
CA THR A 253 13.72 -13.08 -12.80
C THR A 253 13.69 -14.43 -13.54
N ARG A 254 13.76 -15.56 -12.84
CA ARG A 254 13.60 -16.87 -13.46
C ARG A 254 12.26 -16.98 -14.16
N PRO A 255 12.20 -17.54 -15.37
CA PRO A 255 10.95 -17.63 -16.15
C PRO A 255 9.81 -18.36 -15.43
N ASP A 256 10.14 -19.45 -14.71
CA ASP A 256 9.17 -20.22 -13.92
C ASP A 256 8.60 -19.44 -12.75
N VAL A 257 9.43 -18.64 -12.06
CA VAL A 257 9.04 -17.76 -10.96
C VAL A 257 8.15 -16.63 -11.47
N MET A 258 8.58 -15.96 -12.54
CA MET A 258 7.79 -14.88 -13.17
C MET A 258 6.43 -15.38 -13.66
N ASP A 259 6.40 -16.59 -14.20
CA ASP A 259 5.16 -17.22 -14.69
C ASP A 259 4.22 -17.60 -13.54
N TYR A 260 4.79 -18.11 -12.42
CA TYR A 260 4.03 -18.33 -11.20
C TYR A 260 3.44 -17.04 -10.63
N VAL A 261 4.25 -15.99 -10.48
CA VAL A 261 3.80 -14.67 -9.99
C VAL A 261 2.71 -14.11 -10.89
N ARG A 262 2.87 -14.18 -12.21
CA ARG A 262 1.87 -13.71 -13.18
C ARG A 262 0.54 -14.45 -13.04
N ARG A 263 0.55 -15.78 -12.91
CA ARG A 263 -0.68 -16.56 -12.68
C ARG A 263 -1.34 -16.21 -11.34
N ALA A 264 -0.54 -16.03 -10.29
CA ALA A 264 -1.05 -15.62 -8.99
C ALA A 264 -1.73 -14.25 -9.03
N GLU A 265 -1.08 -13.26 -9.67
CA GLU A 265 -1.64 -11.91 -9.84
C GLU A 265 -2.92 -11.91 -10.69
N ARG A 266 -2.98 -12.72 -11.74
CA ARG A 266 -4.19 -12.84 -12.56
C ARG A 266 -5.39 -13.42 -11.80
N SER A 267 -5.16 -14.21 -10.75
CA SER A 267 -6.21 -14.76 -9.90
C SER A 267 -6.60 -13.87 -8.74
N ALA A 268 -5.86 -12.79 -8.49
CA ALA A 268 -6.02 -11.92 -7.33
C ALA A 268 -6.80 -10.65 -7.66
N PHE A 269 -7.51 -10.15 -6.64
CA PHE A 269 -8.04 -8.79 -6.62
C PHE A 269 -7.01 -7.87 -5.96
N VAL A 270 -6.54 -6.87 -6.67
CA VAL A 270 -5.57 -5.91 -6.12
C VAL A 270 -6.28 -4.64 -5.70
N LEU A 271 -6.13 -4.25 -4.43
CA LEU A 271 -6.68 -3.02 -3.90
C LEU A 271 -5.60 -1.94 -3.83
N GLY A 272 -5.86 -0.78 -4.44
CA GLY A 272 -4.99 0.38 -4.31
C GLY A 272 -5.40 1.35 -3.22
N ALA A 273 -4.57 2.34 -3.00
CA ALA A 273 -4.86 3.45 -2.12
C ALA A 273 -6.15 4.15 -2.57
N GLY A 274 -7.23 4.01 -1.81
CA GLY A 274 -8.56 4.50 -2.16
C GLY A 274 -9.66 3.45 -2.16
N GLY A 275 -9.32 2.20 -1.85
CA GLY A 275 -10.26 1.17 -1.39
C GLY A 275 -11.19 0.60 -2.44
N ARG A 276 -10.67 0.15 -3.59
CA ARG A 276 -11.50 -0.50 -4.61
C ARG A 276 -10.89 -1.78 -5.15
N VAL A 277 -11.74 -2.80 -5.24
CA VAL A 277 -11.40 -4.15 -5.67
C VAL A 277 -11.19 -4.18 -7.18
N ARG A 278 -10.06 -4.70 -7.64
CA ARG A 278 -9.86 -5.13 -9.02
C ARG A 278 -10.24 -6.59 -9.15
N ALA A 279 -11.12 -6.90 -10.10
CA ALA A 279 -11.34 -8.26 -10.56
C ALA A 279 -10.27 -8.63 -11.59
N GLY A 280 -9.38 -9.58 -11.26
CA GLY A 280 -8.75 -10.38 -12.28
C GLY A 280 -9.83 -11.29 -12.88
N HIS A 281 -10.19 -11.11 -14.17
CA HIS A 281 -11.17 -11.90 -14.91
C HIS A 281 -12.51 -12.21 -14.23
N MET A 282 -13.48 -11.32 -14.40
CA MET A 282 -14.85 -11.76 -14.62
C MET A 282 -15.13 -11.59 -16.11
N GLN A 283 -14.91 -12.64 -16.90
CA GLN A 283 -15.63 -12.77 -18.14
C GLN A 283 -17.10 -12.92 -17.78
N GLU A 284 -17.92 -12.04 -18.35
CA GLU A 284 -19.35 -12.20 -18.38
C GLU A 284 -19.70 -13.50 -19.10
N GLU A 285 -19.97 -14.57 -18.37
CA GLU A 285 -20.80 -15.65 -18.87
C GLU A 285 -22.09 -15.64 -18.05
N GLY A 286 -23.13 -15.13 -18.69
CA GLY A 286 -24.51 -15.38 -18.29
C GLY A 286 -25.08 -14.42 -17.26
N ARG A 287 -25.54 -13.26 -17.72
CA ARG A 287 -26.55 -12.48 -17.03
C ARG A 287 -27.83 -13.33 -16.95
N VAL A 288 -28.06 -13.90 -15.79
CA VAL A 288 -29.40 -14.40 -15.44
C VAL A 288 -30.14 -13.24 -14.80
N ASP A 289 -31.20 -12.80 -15.46
CA ASP A 289 -32.08 -11.76 -14.97
C ASP A 289 -32.71 -12.13 -13.63
N GLY A 290 -32.56 -11.25 -12.62
CA GLY A 290 -33.37 -11.25 -11.41
C GLY A 290 -32.69 -11.87 -10.19
N GLU A 291 -32.03 -11.02 -9.50
CA GLU A 291 -31.61 -10.85 -8.11
C GLU A 291 -30.19 -10.30 -8.12
N GLU A 292 -30.03 -9.04 -7.73
CA GLU A 292 -28.71 -8.45 -7.47
C GLU A 292 -28.06 -9.33 -6.39
N ASP A 293 -27.14 -10.19 -6.82
CA ASP A 293 -26.36 -11.00 -5.91
C ASP A 293 -25.51 -10.05 -5.05
N GLU A 294 -25.93 -9.85 -3.80
CA GLU A 294 -25.22 -9.05 -2.79
C GLU A 294 -23.77 -9.52 -2.58
N ARG A 295 -23.40 -10.67 -3.14
CA ARG A 295 -22.03 -11.21 -3.14
C ARG A 295 -21.14 -10.61 -4.22
N ASN A 296 -21.69 -9.86 -5.18
CA ASN A 296 -20.88 -9.23 -6.23
C ASN A 296 -19.96 -8.17 -5.64
N GLY A 297 -18.68 -8.50 -5.51
CA GLY A 297 -17.61 -7.62 -4.97
C GLY A 297 -16.97 -8.10 -3.68
N LEU A 298 -17.50 -9.12 -2.99
CA LEU A 298 -16.96 -9.63 -1.73
C LEU A 298 -15.87 -10.69 -1.96
N LEU A 299 -14.86 -10.72 -1.08
CA LEU A 299 -13.75 -11.66 -1.12
C LEU A 299 -13.93 -12.75 -0.06
N ASP A 300 -13.38 -13.91 -0.34
CA ASP A 300 -13.26 -15.03 0.62
C ASP A 300 -11.97 -14.91 1.44
N ALA A 301 -10.93 -14.28 0.88
CA ALA A 301 -9.66 -14.06 1.55
C ALA A 301 -8.98 -12.77 1.08
N PHE A 302 -8.22 -12.13 1.99
CA PHE A 302 -7.48 -10.89 1.70
C PHE A 302 -6.22 -10.80 2.52
N VAL A 303 -5.13 -10.30 1.92
CA VAL A 303 -3.86 -10.10 2.62
C VAL A 303 -3.90 -8.83 3.44
N THR A 304 -3.69 -8.95 4.73
CA THR A 304 -3.67 -7.85 5.69
C THR A 304 -2.79 -8.19 6.89
N GLN A 305 -2.83 -7.37 7.92
CA GLN A 305 -2.12 -7.61 9.17
C GLN A 305 -2.99 -8.37 10.18
N GLU A 306 -2.37 -9.15 11.05
CA GLU A 306 -3.05 -9.94 12.09
C GLU A 306 -3.96 -9.08 12.97
N GLN A 307 -3.48 -7.90 13.40
CA GLN A 307 -4.28 -6.98 14.21
C GLN A 307 -5.59 -6.56 13.51
N SER A 308 -5.63 -6.51 12.18
CA SER A 308 -6.84 -6.19 11.43
C SER A 308 -7.89 -7.32 11.51
N VAL A 309 -7.44 -8.58 11.56
CA VAL A 309 -8.33 -9.73 11.79
C VAL A 309 -8.94 -9.67 13.18
N ILE A 310 -8.13 -9.35 14.20
CA ILE A 310 -8.59 -9.19 15.58
C ILE A 310 -9.61 -8.05 15.67
N ALA A 311 -9.28 -6.90 15.10
CA ALA A 311 -10.15 -5.73 15.11
C ALA A 311 -11.50 -6.00 14.39
N TRP A 312 -11.47 -6.70 13.25
CA TRP A 312 -12.67 -7.14 12.56
C TRP A 312 -13.57 -8.01 13.44
N ASN A 313 -13.00 -9.03 14.05
CA ASN A 313 -13.77 -9.99 14.85
C ASN A 313 -14.36 -9.39 16.13
N ARG A 314 -13.75 -8.34 16.67
CA ARG A 314 -14.24 -7.58 17.84
C ARG A 314 -15.25 -6.49 17.48
N SER A 315 -15.32 -6.06 16.24
CA SER A 315 -16.26 -5.01 15.83
C SER A 315 -17.70 -5.52 15.84
N SER A 316 -18.58 -4.78 16.49
CA SER A 316 -20.03 -5.02 16.44
C SER A 316 -20.67 -4.59 15.12
N ASP A 317 -20.00 -3.71 14.38
CA ASP A 317 -20.43 -3.16 13.09
C ASP A 317 -19.53 -3.66 11.97
N ARG A 318 -19.66 -4.94 11.65
CA ARG A 318 -18.89 -5.62 10.59
C ARG A 318 -19.20 -5.09 9.18
N GLY A 319 -20.35 -4.47 8.98
CA GLY A 319 -20.76 -3.89 7.68
C GLY A 319 -20.00 -2.62 7.31
N LEU A 320 -19.51 -1.89 8.29
CA LEU A 320 -18.72 -0.65 8.15
C LEU A 320 -17.27 -0.84 8.60
N SER A 321 -16.90 -2.05 9.06
CA SER A 321 -15.56 -2.27 9.55
C SER A 321 -14.55 -2.06 8.43
N ARG A 322 -13.94 -0.96 8.55
CA ARG A 322 -12.73 -0.55 7.88
C ARG A 322 -11.67 -1.57 8.27
N LEU A 323 -11.12 -2.28 7.31
CA LEU A 323 -9.75 -2.73 7.44
C LEU A 323 -8.90 -1.45 7.43
N SER A 324 -9.02 -0.69 8.52
CA SER A 324 -8.77 0.74 8.63
C SER A 324 -7.30 1.12 8.64
N GLY A 325 -6.49 0.37 7.99
CA GLY A 325 -5.09 0.71 7.90
C GLY A 325 -4.51 0.65 6.51
N GLU A 326 -5.23 -0.04 5.63
CA GLU A 326 -4.76 -0.25 4.26
C GLU A 326 -5.39 0.75 3.27
N GLY A 327 -6.05 1.80 3.79
CA GLY A 327 -6.68 2.84 2.97
C GLY A 327 -7.98 2.42 2.28
N PHE A 328 -8.67 1.38 2.76
CA PHE A 328 -9.89 0.88 2.14
C PHE A 328 -11.15 1.54 2.69
N ALA A 329 -11.89 2.18 1.80
CA ALA A 329 -13.26 2.57 2.04
C ALA A 329 -14.18 1.59 1.30
N GLY A 330 -14.81 0.65 2.02
CA GLY A 330 -15.80 -0.25 1.44
C GLY A 330 -15.81 -1.64 2.07
N ARG A 331 -16.85 -2.39 1.79
CA ARG A 331 -17.05 -3.75 2.28
C ARG A 331 -16.25 -4.73 1.41
N ILE A 332 -15.26 -5.38 1.98
CA ILE A 332 -14.42 -6.38 1.29
C ILE A 332 -14.95 -7.80 1.55
N PHE A 333 -15.43 -8.05 2.78
CA PHE A 333 -15.95 -9.35 3.20
C PHE A 333 -17.46 -9.29 3.44
N SER A 334 -18.11 -10.45 3.39
CA SER A 334 -19.44 -10.64 3.98
C SER A 334 -19.37 -10.55 5.49
N ASP A 335 -20.53 -10.37 6.16
CA ASP A 335 -20.59 -10.48 7.61
C ASP A 335 -20.20 -11.90 8.03
N GLY A 336 -19.21 -12.01 8.91
CA GLY A 336 -18.70 -13.29 9.34
C GLY A 336 -17.39 -13.16 10.12
N GLN A 337 -16.97 -14.27 10.68
CA GLN A 337 -15.70 -14.36 11.39
C GLN A 337 -14.57 -14.53 10.39
N LEU A 338 -13.49 -13.79 10.59
CA LEU A 338 -12.25 -13.96 9.85
C LEU A 338 -11.25 -14.76 10.69
N VAL A 339 -10.45 -15.58 10.00
CA VAL A 339 -9.31 -16.30 10.57
C VAL A 339 -8.02 -15.81 9.92
N ALA A 340 -6.94 -15.76 10.71
CA ALA A 340 -5.62 -15.44 10.22
C ALA A 340 -4.90 -16.72 9.74
N ILE A 341 -4.65 -16.81 8.45
CA ILE A 341 -3.82 -17.85 7.85
C ILE A 341 -2.41 -17.32 7.74
N TYR A 342 -1.46 -17.99 8.37
CA TYR A 342 -0.03 -17.69 8.28
C TYR A 342 0.58 -18.60 7.22
N PRO A 343 0.99 -18.06 6.06
CA PRO A 343 1.48 -18.89 4.97
C PRO A 343 2.64 -19.78 5.42
N LYS A 344 2.59 -21.07 5.09
CA LYS A 344 3.60 -22.05 5.51
C LYS A 344 4.99 -21.77 4.93
N GLU A 345 5.05 -21.11 3.78
CA GLU A 345 6.31 -20.66 3.16
C GLU A 345 6.94 -19.51 3.95
N GLY A 346 6.16 -18.85 4.77
CA GLY A 346 6.57 -17.72 5.59
C GLY A 346 5.86 -16.41 5.23
N THR A 347 6.04 -15.43 6.10
CA THR A 347 5.48 -14.08 5.94
C THR A 347 6.43 -13.01 6.46
N LEU A 348 6.07 -11.74 6.27
CA LEU A 348 6.80 -10.58 6.76
C LEU A 348 6.09 -9.96 7.96
N TRP A 349 6.81 -9.14 8.70
CA TRP A 349 6.27 -8.34 9.78
C TRP A 349 6.01 -6.91 9.34
N ALA A 350 4.89 -6.35 9.78
CA ALA A 350 4.74 -4.93 9.98
C ALA A 350 5.32 -4.60 11.36
N ASP A 351 6.48 -3.94 11.40
CA ASP A 351 7.30 -3.81 12.60
C ASP A 351 7.25 -2.42 13.25
N TYR A 352 6.35 -1.56 12.83
CA TYR A 352 6.00 -0.25 13.39
C TYR A 352 7.15 0.52 14.06
N PRO A 353 8.11 1.02 13.28
CA PRO A 353 9.20 1.82 13.81
C PRO A 353 8.73 3.24 14.14
N PHE A 354 9.12 3.76 15.31
CA PHE A 354 9.05 5.18 15.62
C PHE A 354 10.42 5.80 15.37
N ALA A 355 10.52 6.68 14.38
CA ALA A 355 11.77 7.25 13.94
C ALA A 355 11.75 8.78 13.94
N LEU A 356 12.86 9.38 14.37
CA LEU A 356 13.10 10.82 14.27
C LEU A 356 13.75 11.12 12.93
N LEU A 357 13.28 12.14 12.19
CA LEU A 357 13.94 12.60 10.99
C LEU A 357 15.09 13.56 11.33
N GLU A 358 16.22 13.38 10.66
CA GLU A 358 17.35 14.31 10.76
C GLU A 358 17.16 15.49 9.80
N LEU A 359 16.38 16.48 10.27
CA LEU A 359 16.14 17.73 9.59
C LEU A 359 17.24 18.73 10.00
N ASP A 360 18.15 19.03 9.09
CA ASP A 360 19.37 19.80 9.35
C ASP A 360 19.32 21.25 8.86
N GLY A 361 18.16 21.72 8.46
CA GLY A 361 17.95 23.06 7.92
C GLY A 361 18.15 23.19 6.41
N ARG A 362 18.59 22.15 5.69
CA ARG A 362 18.75 22.20 4.22
C ARG A 362 17.42 22.14 3.48
N THR A 363 16.51 21.29 3.96
CA THR A 363 15.20 21.05 3.36
C THR A 363 14.05 21.40 4.31
N GLY A 364 14.25 22.34 5.21
CA GLY A 364 13.27 22.76 6.20
C GLY A 364 13.93 23.11 7.52
N PRO A 365 13.18 23.59 8.51
CA PRO A 365 13.72 23.95 9.81
C PRO A 365 14.29 22.74 10.54
N ALA A 366 15.49 22.88 11.13
CA ALA A 366 16.12 21.82 11.91
C ALA A 366 15.25 21.41 13.11
N VAL A 367 15.28 20.11 13.47
CA VAL A 367 14.62 19.60 14.68
C VAL A 367 15.22 20.26 15.91
N THR A 368 14.41 20.89 16.75
CA THR A 368 14.86 21.59 17.94
C THR A 368 15.35 20.60 19.02
N ARG A 369 16.17 21.10 19.95
CA ARG A 369 16.60 20.32 21.12
C ARG A 369 15.41 19.82 21.94
N ASN A 370 14.37 20.65 22.07
CA ASN A 370 13.17 20.32 22.84
C ASN A 370 12.31 19.26 22.14
N GLN A 371 12.17 19.32 20.81
CA GLN A 371 11.52 18.26 20.03
C GLN A 371 12.26 16.92 20.18
N ARG A 372 13.60 16.92 20.17
CA ARG A 372 14.38 15.70 20.44
C ARG A 372 14.16 15.18 21.87
N SER A 373 13.97 16.07 22.85
CA SER A 373 13.66 15.69 24.22
C SER A 373 12.25 15.07 24.32
N THR A 374 11.26 15.66 23.63
CA THR A 374 9.90 15.11 23.53
C THR A 374 9.91 13.75 22.84
N TYR A 375 10.66 13.60 21.74
CA TYR A 375 10.81 12.32 21.05
C TYR A 375 11.29 11.22 22.00
N ARG A 376 12.38 11.47 22.76
CA ARG A 376 12.93 10.49 23.72
C ARG A 376 11.94 10.18 24.85
N ALA A 377 11.26 11.18 25.37
CA ALA A 377 10.26 11.00 26.43
C ALA A 377 9.07 10.18 25.91
N PHE A 378 8.58 10.47 24.71
CA PHE A 378 7.49 9.71 24.10
C PHE A 378 7.91 8.29 23.71
N THR A 379 9.14 8.08 23.22
CA THR A 379 9.69 6.74 23.00
C THR A 379 9.69 5.93 24.30
N GLY A 380 10.17 6.49 25.40
CA GLY A 380 10.14 5.82 26.70
C GLY A 380 8.71 5.52 27.17
N TYR A 381 7.76 6.42 26.90
CA TYR A 381 6.36 6.21 27.20
C TYR A 381 5.74 5.08 26.35
N LEU A 382 6.03 5.02 25.06
CA LEU A 382 5.53 3.94 24.18
C LEU A 382 6.05 2.56 24.61
N LEU A 383 7.26 2.50 25.16
CA LEU A 383 7.86 1.27 25.70
C LEU A 383 7.50 0.98 27.15
N SER A 384 6.72 1.86 27.82
CA SER A 384 6.23 1.57 29.17
C SER A 384 5.27 0.40 29.18
N GLU A 385 5.22 -0.33 30.27
CA GLU A 385 4.35 -1.48 30.47
C GLU A 385 2.88 -1.15 30.15
N ASP A 386 2.35 -0.04 30.66
CA ASP A 386 0.98 0.42 30.37
C ASP A 386 0.72 0.64 28.89
N SER A 387 1.68 1.20 28.15
CA SER A 387 1.53 1.42 26.71
C SER A 387 1.62 0.12 25.93
N GLN A 388 2.48 -0.80 26.35
CA GLN A 388 2.65 -2.10 25.73
C GLN A 388 1.42 -3.00 25.93
N TYR A 389 0.80 -2.99 27.13
CA TYR A 389 -0.48 -3.67 27.36
C TYR A 389 -1.62 -3.06 26.54
N ALA A 390 -1.65 -1.75 26.39
CA ALA A 390 -2.67 -1.10 25.56
C ALA A 390 -2.50 -1.42 24.07
N LEU A 391 -1.28 -1.60 23.58
CA LEU A 391 -1.02 -2.08 22.21
C LEU A 391 -1.45 -3.55 22.07
N LEU A 392 -1.21 -4.38 23.08
CA LEU A 392 -1.71 -5.75 23.13
C LEU A 392 -3.23 -5.79 23.03
N GLU A 393 -3.92 -4.98 23.83
CA GLU A 393 -5.39 -4.87 23.82
C GLU A 393 -5.94 -4.40 22.47
N ALA A 394 -5.18 -3.57 21.75
CA ALA A 394 -5.51 -3.15 20.39
C ALA A 394 -5.21 -4.21 19.31
N GLY A 395 -4.69 -5.38 19.69
CA GLY A 395 -4.38 -6.50 18.79
C GLY A 395 -2.98 -6.48 18.19
N PHE A 396 -2.11 -5.57 18.60
CA PHE A 396 -0.71 -5.59 18.23
C PHE A 396 0.10 -6.51 19.15
N ARG A 397 1.13 -7.12 18.65
CA ARG A 397 2.10 -7.81 19.50
C ARG A 397 3.08 -6.78 20.05
N PRO A 398 3.23 -6.68 21.39
CA PRO A 398 4.12 -5.72 22.02
C PRO A 398 5.60 -5.94 21.63
N ALA A 399 6.39 -4.88 21.67
CA ALA A 399 7.85 -5.00 21.57
C ALA A 399 8.47 -5.61 22.84
N ASP A 400 7.81 -5.49 23.97
CA ASP A 400 8.22 -6.15 25.21
C ASP A 400 7.83 -7.63 25.18
N LEU A 401 8.83 -8.46 25.00
CA LEU A 401 8.67 -9.92 24.91
C LEU A 401 8.37 -10.61 26.26
N ALA A 402 8.45 -9.87 27.38
CA ALA A 402 8.05 -10.38 28.70
C ALA A 402 6.52 -10.43 28.84
N ILE A 403 5.78 -9.68 28.02
CA ILE A 403 4.33 -9.67 28.01
C ILE A 403 3.82 -10.95 27.34
N ASP A 404 3.07 -11.76 28.09
CA ASP A 404 2.43 -12.96 27.54
C ASP A 404 1.23 -12.54 26.67
N LEU A 405 1.28 -12.89 25.39
CA LEU A 405 0.21 -12.61 24.44
C LEU A 405 -1.13 -13.27 24.82
N MET A 406 -1.11 -14.27 25.68
CA MET A 406 -2.32 -14.98 26.15
C MET A 406 -2.82 -14.50 27.52
N ALA A 407 -2.11 -13.54 28.16
CA ALA A 407 -2.55 -13.02 29.45
C ALA A 407 -3.71 -12.02 29.28
N GLU A 408 -4.72 -12.13 30.15
CA GLU A 408 -5.83 -11.16 30.22
C GLU A 408 -5.31 -9.71 30.43
N PRO A 409 -5.83 -8.70 29.72
CA PRO A 409 -7.00 -8.68 28.84
C PRO A 409 -6.65 -8.83 27.33
N SER A 410 -5.92 -9.86 26.95
CA SER A 410 -5.44 -10.02 25.58
C SER A 410 -6.52 -10.52 24.61
N PRO A 411 -6.71 -9.86 23.45
CA PRO A 411 -7.62 -10.32 22.43
C PRO A 411 -7.18 -11.64 21.76
N PHE A 412 -5.91 -12.01 21.91
CA PHE A 412 -5.36 -13.26 21.39
C PHE A 412 -5.91 -14.47 22.15
N ALA A 413 -6.17 -14.33 23.45
CA ALA A 413 -6.74 -15.40 24.27
C ALA A 413 -8.20 -15.75 23.89
N GLU A 414 -8.95 -14.72 23.45
CA GLU A 414 -10.38 -14.85 23.18
C GLU A 414 -10.70 -15.31 21.75
N SER A 415 -9.79 -15.09 20.79
CA SER A 415 -10.21 -15.08 19.39
C SER A 415 -10.32 -16.48 18.75
N GLY A 416 -9.50 -17.46 19.15
CA GLY A 416 -9.41 -18.77 18.48
C GLY A 416 -9.15 -18.71 16.95
N THR A 417 -9.02 -17.49 16.41
CA THR A 417 -8.87 -17.18 14.97
C THR A 417 -7.49 -16.72 14.59
N VAL A 418 -6.64 -16.48 15.57
CA VAL A 418 -5.21 -16.14 15.43
C VAL A 418 -4.37 -17.16 16.19
N ASP A 419 -3.17 -17.44 15.69
CA ASP A 419 -2.22 -18.34 16.32
C ASP A 419 -1.01 -17.56 16.81
N VAL A 420 -0.90 -17.41 18.13
CA VAL A 420 0.22 -16.67 18.77
C VAL A 420 1.58 -17.33 18.55
N LEU A 421 1.60 -18.62 18.18
CA LEU A 421 2.84 -19.36 17.88
C LEU A 421 3.27 -19.19 16.41
N SER A 422 2.43 -18.60 15.59
CA SER A 422 2.70 -18.31 14.18
C SER A 422 3.05 -16.80 14.00
N PRO A 423 3.77 -16.42 12.93
CA PRO A 423 4.32 -17.29 11.89
C PRO A 423 5.54 -18.08 12.36
N GLN A 424 5.71 -19.31 11.88
CA GLN A 424 6.89 -20.13 12.17
C GLN A 424 8.10 -19.78 11.30
N THR A 425 7.84 -19.22 10.13
CA THR A 425 8.86 -18.78 9.18
C THR A 425 8.68 -17.29 8.90
N LEU A 426 9.77 -16.54 9.10
CA LEU A 426 9.85 -15.14 8.70
C LEU A 426 10.64 -15.02 7.42
N LEU A 427 10.06 -14.35 6.44
CA LEU A 427 10.74 -14.00 5.21
C LEU A 427 11.57 -12.73 5.44
N PRO A 428 12.87 -12.74 5.15
CA PRO A 428 13.67 -11.53 5.24
C PRO A 428 13.30 -10.57 4.10
N LEU A 429 13.36 -9.28 4.37
CA LEU A 429 13.35 -8.28 3.31
C LEU A 429 14.60 -8.47 2.44
N PRO A 430 14.46 -8.57 1.12
CA PRO A 430 15.62 -8.65 0.26
C PRO A 430 16.34 -7.29 0.20
N PRO A 431 17.61 -7.26 -0.20
CA PRO A 431 18.32 -6.01 -0.46
C PRO A 431 17.54 -5.12 -1.44
N GLN A 432 17.64 -3.79 -1.27
CA GLN A 432 16.88 -2.83 -2.07
C GLN A 432 16.92 -3.05 -3.60
N PRO A 433 18.05 -3.40 -4.23
CA PRO A 433 18.06 -3.68 -5.66
C PRO A 433 17.18 -4.87 -6.08
N VAL A 434 17.09 -5.89 -5.21
CA VAL A 434 16.22 -7.05 -5.45
C VAL A 434 14.75 -6.66 -5.27
N LEU A 435 14.46 -5.86 -4.25
CA LEU A 435 13.10 -5.35 -4.03
C LEU A 435 12.62 -4.49 -5.22
N GLU A 436 13.45 -3.61 -5.75
CA GLU A 436 13.14 -2.82 -6.95
C GLU A 436 12.79 -3.73 -8.13
N ILE A 437 13.59 -4.77 -8.38
CA ILE A 437 13.32 -5.75 -9.45
C ILE A 437 12.02 -6.52 -9.19
N VAL A 438 11.77 -6.95 -7.96
CA VAL A 438 10.51 -7.62 -7.59
C VAL A 438 9.31 -6.74 -7.91
N LEU A 439 9.39 -5.46 -7.55
CA LEU A 439 8.32 -4.49 -7.83
C LEU A 439 8.17 -4.21 -9.33
N ASP A 440 9.26 -4.18 -10.09
CA ASP A 440 9.23 -4.01 -11.54
C ASP A 440 8.63 -5.25 -12.23
N VAL A 441 9.03 -6.46 -11.83
CA VAL A 441 8.42 -7.70 -12.34
C VAL A 441 6.93 -7.75 -11.99
N TRP A 442 6.55 -7.31 -10.79
CA TRP A 442 5.15 -7.21 -10.41
C TRP A 442 4.39 -6.24 -11.33
N ARG A 443 4.91 -5.02 -11.59
CA ARG A 443 4.30 -4.05 -12.52
C ARG A 443 4.15 -4.62 -13.92
N LEU A 444 5.16 -5.34 -14.42
CA LEU A 444 5.12 -6.02 -15.72
C LEU A 444 4.11 -7.17 -15.77
N SER A 445 3.76 -7.74 -14.61
CA SER A 445 2.78 -8.81 -14.50
C SER A 445 1.34 -8.29 -14.51
N MET A 446 1.16 -7.00 -14.25
CA MET A 446 -0.13 -6.34 -14.31
C MET A 446 -0.52 -6.06 -15.79
N ARG A 447 -1.82 -5.97 -16.05
CA ARG A 447 -2.30 -5.64 -17.40
C ARG A 447 -1.87 -4.23 -17.78
N PRO A 448 -1.36 -4.02 -19.00
CA PRO A 448 -1.12 -2.66 -19.50
C PRO A 448 -2.45 -1.89 -19.58
N VAL A 449 -2.39 -0.59 -19.39
CA VAL A 449 -3.54 0.30 -19.46
C VAL A 449 -3.46 1.15 -20.72
N ASN A 450 -4.57 1.22 -21.44
CA ASN A 450 -4.75 2.12 -22.58
C ASN A 450 -5.80 3.18 -22.18
N VAL A 451 -5.37 4.40 -21.92
CA VAL A 451 -6.23 5.48 -21.38
C VAL A 451 -6.34 6.62 -22.38
N MET A 452 -7.58 7.04 -22.64
CA MET A 452 -7.84 8.30 -23.32
C MET A 452 -8.27 9.36 -22.31
N LEU A 453 -7.47 10.41 -22.16
CA LEU A 453 -7.81 11.59 -21.38
C LEU A 453 -8.64 12.55 -22.22
N VAL A 454 -9.86 12.84 -21.80
CA VAL A 454 -10.81 13.71 -22.49
C VAL A 454 -11.07 14.94 -21.63
N VAL A 455 -10.56 16.08 -22.08
CA VAL A 455 -10.42 17.28 -21.26
C VAL A 455 -11.23 18.44 -21.84
N ASP A 456 -12.13 18.97 -21.02
CA ASP A 456 -12.87 20.19 -21.33
C ASP A 456 -11.96 21.41 -21.32
N THR A 457 -11.98 22.14 -22.41
CA THR A 457 -11.29 23.41 -22.60
C THR A 457 -12.25 24.52 -23.00
N SER A 458 -13.54 24.38 -22.69
CA SER A 458 -14.54 25.43 -22.95
C SER A 458 -14.24 26.72 -22.17
N GLU A 459 -14.93 27.80 -22.52
CA GLU A 459 -14.69 29.12 -21.92
C GLU A 459 -14.86 29.14 -20.39
N SER A 460 -15.74 28.28 -19.83
CA SER A 460 -15.98 28.15 -18.38
C SER A 460 -14.76 27.62 -17.61
N MET A 461 -13.85 26.92 -18.29
CA MET A 461 -12.60 26.40 -17.71
C MET A 461 -11.51 27.44 -17.54
N ARG A 462 -11.70 28.67 -18.04
CA ARG A 462 -10.67 29.71 -18.02
C ARG A 462 -10.17 30.03 -16.59
N GLY A 463 -8.85 30.27 -16.45
CA GLY A 463 -8.23 30.69 -15.20
C GLY A 463 -7.84 29.56 -14.28
N GLY A 464 -8.20 29.66 -12.99
CA GLY A 464 -7.78 28.70 -11.95
C GLY A 464 -8.20 27.25 -12.22
N LYS A 465 -9.38 27.04 -12.76
CA LYS A 465 -9.90 25.71 -13.10
C LYS A 465 -8.98 24.97 -14.07
N LEU A 466 -8.62 25.59 -15.21
CA LEU A 466 -7.75 24.98 -16.19
C LEU A 466 -6.34 24.75 -15.64
N ALA A 467 -5.82 25.69 -14.85
CA ALA A 467 -4.50 25.53 -14.23
C ALA A 467 -4.45 24.31 -13.29
N ARG A 468 -5.45 24.15 -12.42
CA ARG A 468 -5.56 23.00 -11.52
C ARG A 468 -5.77 21.69 -12.27
N THR A 469 -6.55 21.70 -13.34
CA THR A 469 -6.73 20.55 -14.22
C THR A 469 -5.43 20.11 -14.85
N LYS A 470 -4.61 21.04 -15.35
CA LYS A 470 -3.28 20.74 -15.89
C LYS A 470 -2.39 20.04 -14.86
N THR A 471 -2.32 20.57 -13.64
CA THR A 471 -1.55 19.95 -12.55
C THR A 471 -2.05 18.54 -12.24
N ALA A 472 -3.36 18.35 -12.18
CA ALA A 472 -3.96 17.03 -11.92
C ALA A 472 -3.69 16.03 -13.05
N LEU A 473 -3.74 16.47 -14.30
CA LEU A 473 -3.40 15.65 -15.47
C LEU A 473 -1.90 15.27 -15.50
N GLN A 474 -1.03 16.21 -15.16
CA GLN A 474 0.40 15.93 -15.01
C GLN A 474 0.64 14.87 -13.94
N GLY A 475 0.02 15.03 -12.77
CA GLY A 475 0.08 14.01 -11.70
C GLY A 475 -0.49 12.66 -12.12
N PHE A 476 -1.53 12.63 -12.96
CA PHE A 476 -2.06 11.40 -13.53
C PHE A 476 -1.05 10.72 -14.47
N VAL A 477 -0.43 11.46 -15.37
CA VAL A 477 0.61 10.95 -16.29
C VAL A 477 1.80 10.41 -15.50
N ASP A 478 2.17 11.06 -14.39
CA ASP A 478 3.27 10.61 -13.53
C ASP A 478 2.95 9.32 -12.76
N GLN A 479 1.68 9.05 -12.48
CA GLN A 479 1.25 7.82 -11.80
C GLN A 479 1.15 6.61 -12.71
N VAL A 480 0.90 6.81 -14.01
CA VAL A 480 0.88 5.74 -15.01
C VAL A 480 2.34 5.43 -15.39
N GLN A 481 2.92 4.38 -14.79
CA GLN A 481 4.36 4.10 -14.87
C GLN A 481 4.72 2.79 -15.58
N GLY A 482 3.75 2.08 -16.15
CA GLY A 482 4.03 0.84 -16.86
C GLY A 482 4.68 1.09 -18.24
N ASP A 483 5.77 0.40 -18.56
CA ASP A 483 6.45 0.50 -19.87
C ASP A 483 5.55 0.11 -21.06
N ARG A 484 4.44 -0.58 -20.79
CA ARG A 484 3.45 -1.00 -21.77
C ARG A 484 2.19 -0.13 -21.76
N ASP A 485 2.07 0.77 -20.78
CA ASP A 485 0.94 1.68 -20.66
C ASP A 485 0.95 2.71 -21.78
N ARG A 486 -0.25 3.06 -22.24
CA ARG A 486 -0.42 4.07 -23.28
C ARG A 486 -1.44 5.10 -22.85
N ILE A 487 -1.15 6.35 -23.11
CA ILE A 487 -2.09 7.47 -22.92
C ILE A 487 -2.30 8.17 -24.25
N GLY A 488 -3.56 8.47 -24.55
CA GLY A 488 -3.96 9.39 -25.58
C GLY A 488 -4.64 10.61 -24.97
N PHE A 489 -4.79 11.67 -25.75
CA PHE A 489 -5.31 12.94 -25.27
C PHE A 489 -6.29 13.55 -26.27
N VAL A 490 -7.49 13.88 -25.81
CA VAL A 490 -8.53 14.57 -26.56
C VAL A 490 -8.91 15.85 -25.84
N GLU A 491 -8.70 16.99 -26.49
CA GLU A 491 -9.20 18.29 -26.04
C GLU A 491 -10.53 18.59 -26.72
N PHE A 492 -11.48 19.16 -25.99
CA PHE A 492 -12.73 19.61 -26.58
C PHE A 492 -13.17 20.98 -26.04
N GLY A 493 -13.76 21.74 -26.95
CA GLY A 493 -14.37 23.03 -26.76
C GLY A 493 -15.42 23.23 -27.86
N SER A 494 -15.33 24.25 -28.69
CA SER A 494 -16.17 24.43 -29.91
C SER A 494 -15.91 23.37 -30.98
N GLY A 495 -14.88 22.56 -30.81
CA GLY A 495 -14.53 21.42 -31.66
C GLY A 495 -13.85 20.37 -30.84
N VAL A 496 -13.86 19.14 -31.34
CA VAL A 496 -13.08 18.06 -30.78
C VAL A 496 -11.72 18.08 -31.48
N LYS A 497 -10.66 18.30 -30.70
CA LYS A 497 -9.28 18.27 -31.19
C LYS A 497 -8.61 17.04 -30.60
N GLN A 498 -8.14 16.20 -31.46
CA GLN A 498 -7.36 15.03 -31.07
C GLN A 498 -5.89 15.34 -31.25
N TYR A 499 -5.15 15.41 -30.16
CA TYR A 499 -3.74 15.78 -30.19
C TYR A 499 -2.79 14.59 -30.23
N GLY A 500 -3.23 13.41 -30.04
CA GLY A 500 -2.35 12.26 -30.10
C GLY A 500 -3.09 10.95 -30.11
N ALA A 501 -2.69 10.09 -31.05
CA ALA A 501 -2.98 8.67 -30.95
C ALA A 501 -2.46 8.13 -29.61
N LEU A 502 -3.01 7.02 -29.19
CA LEU A 502 -2.57 6.31 -28.00
C LEU A 502 -1.06 6.00 -28.11
N GLN A 503 -0.25 6.61 -27.28
CA GLN A 503 1.22 6.46 -27.30
C GLN A 503 1.74 5.84 -26.02
N ARG A 504 2.86 5.11 -26.10
CA ARG A 504 3.53 4.56 -24.92
C ARG A 504 4.05 5.68 -24.03
N LEU A 505 4.05 5.45 -22.71
CA LEU A 505 4.60 6.38 -21.73
C LEU A 505 6.07 6.08 -21.39
N ASP A 506 6.88 5.83 -22.42
CA ASP A 506 8.33 5.92 -22.28
C ASP A 506 8.77 7.40 -22.05
N ALA A 507 10.05 7.66 -21.92
CA ALA A 507 10.54 9.01 -21.63
C ALA A 507 10.12 10.05 -22.67
N GLU A 508 10.10 9.67 -23.97
CA GLU A 508 9.71 10.54 -25.08
C GLU A 508 8.19 10.79 -25.08
N GLY A 509 7.38 9.71 -24.97
CA GLY A 509 5.92 9.80 -24.94
C GLY A 509 5.41 10.55 -23.72
N ARG A 510 6.05 10.38 -22.56
CA ARG A 510 5.73 11.15 -21.35
C ARG A 510 6.02 12.63 -21.54
N GLY A 511 7.21 12.98 -22.04
CA GLY A 511 7.57 14.36 -22.33
C GLY A 511 6.61 15.02 -23.33
N HIS A 512 6.22 14.30 -24.37
CA HIS A 512 5.22 14.75 -25.34
C HIS A 512 3.85 14.98 -24.70
N MET A 513 3.36 14.04 -23.88
CA MET A 513 2.07 14.17 -23.19
C MET A 513 2.05 15.37 -22.24
N LEU A 514 3.10 15.56 -21.44
CA LEU A 514 3.21 16.72 -20.54
C LEU A 514 3.22 18.04 -21.32
N HIS A 515 3.92 18.09 -22.45
CA HIS A 515 3.92 19.24 -23.34
C HIS A 515 2.52 19.56 -23.92
N LEU A 516 1.76 18.53 -24.33
CA LEU A 516 0.37 18.72 -24.80
C LEU A 516 -0.50 19.31 -23.68
N ILE A 517 -0.45 18.75 -22.46
CA ILE A 517 -1.21 19.21 -21.31
C ILE A 517 -0.87 20.67 -20.97
N GLU A 518 0.40 21.05 -21.02
CA GLU A 518 0.84 22.40 -20.70
C GLU A 518 0.30 23.45 -21.68
N ASN A 519 0.19 23.08 -22.98
CA ASN A 519 -0.21 24.02 -24.02
C ASN A 519 -1.74 24.13 -24.25
N VAL A 520 -2.56 23.43 -23.50
CA VAL A 520 -4.02 23.52 -23.55
C VAL A 520 -4.49 24.94 -23.21
N GLN A 521 -5.45 25.45 -23.96
CA GLN A 521 -6.02 26.80 -23.76
C GLN A 521 -7.54 26.77 -23.73
N ALA A 522 -8.14 27.52 -22.77
CA ALA A 522 -9.57 27.59 -22.63
C ALA A 522 -10.23 28.49 -23.68
N GLY A 523 -11.36 28.05 -24.26
CA GLY A 523 -12.19 28.81 -25.17
C GLY A 523 -13.24 27.94 -25.90
N GLY A 524 -14.36 28.54 -26.22
CA GLY A 524 -15.40 27.91 -27.01
C GLY A 524 -16.54 27.25 -26.24
N SER A 525 -17.38 26.48 -26.92
CA SER A 525 -18.53 25.72 -26.39
C SER A 525 -18.10 24.36 -25.80
N THR A 526 -19.05 23.47 -25.52
CA THR A 526 -18.80 22.18 -24.85
C THR A 526 -19.38 21.03 -25.69
N ARG A 527 -18.53 20.27 -26.39
CA ARG A 527 -18.88 19.10 -27.20
C ARG A 527 -18.49 17.79 -26.50
N LEU A 528 -19.10 17.54 -25.35
CA LEU A 528 -18.73 16.43 -24.45
C LEU A 528 -18.98 15.05 -25.09
N ILE A 529 -20.19 14.81 -25.61
CA ILE A 529 -20.56 13.50 -26.18
C ILE A 529 -19.71 13.18 -27.41
N ASP A 530 -19.46 14.18 -28.28
CA ASP A 530 -18.60 14.01 -29.46
C ASP A 530 -17.16 13.69 -29.06
N ALA A 531 -16.65 14.31 -27.98
CA ALA A 531 -15.29 14.04 -27.48
C ALA A 531 -15.14 12.64 -26.89
N VAL A 532 -16.12 12.17 -26.12
CA VAL A 532 -16.12 10.79 -25.60
C VAL A 532 -16.21 9.77 -26.75
N TRP A 533 -17.03 10.07 -27.77
CA TRP A 533 -17.10 9.22 -28.95
C TRP A 533 -15.77 9.17 -29.71
N ALA A 534 -15.07 10.29 -29.87
CA ALA A 534 -13.74 10.31 -30.50
C ALA A 534 -12.73 9.44 -29.73
N ALA A 535 -12.70 9.57 -28.40
CA ALA A 535 -11.86 8.75 -27.55
C ALA A 535 -12.22 7.25 -27.65
N GLN A 536 -13.51 6.92 -27.66
CA GLN A 536 -13.98 5.54 -27.82
C GLN A 536 -13.59 4.98 -29.19
N SER A 537 -13.66 5.79 -30.23
CA SER A 537 -13.29 5.36 -31.59
C SER A 537 -11.81 5.01 -31.72
N GLU A 538 -10.93 5.63 -30.96
CA GLU A 538 -9.52 5.28 -30.91
C GLU A 538 -9.26 3.94 -30.20
N LEU A 539 -10.06 3.62 -29.18
CA LEU A 539 -9.86 2.43 -28.37
C LEU A 539 -10.55 1.19 -28.92
N LYS A 540 -11.67 1.34 -29.64
CA LYS A 540 -12.54 0.21 -30.05
C LYS A 540 -11.87 -0.78 -31.01
N ASP A 541 -10.93 -0.31 -31.85
CA ASP A 541 -10.27 -1.12 -32.89
C ASP A 541 -8.97 -1.77 -32.36
N LEU A 542 -8.61 -1.51 -31.07
CA LEU A 542 -7.45 -2.12 -30.46
C LEU A 542 -7.79 -3.52 -29.97
N VAL A 543 -7.09 -4.51 -30.48
CA VAL A 543 -7.28 -5.93 -30.14
C VAL A 543 -6.12 -6.40 -29.28
N ASP A 544 -6.15 -6.06 -27.99
CA ASP A 544 -5.24 -6.61 -26.99
C ASP A 544 -6.07 -7.08 -25.81
N SER A 545 -6.42 -8.37 -25.78
CA SER A 545 -7.23 -8.95 -24.71
C SER A 545 -6.56 -8.87 -23.32
N ASP A 546 -5.25 -8.58 -23.31
CA ASP A 546 -4.48 -8.48 -22.06
C ASP A 546 -4.37 -7.04 -21.54
N ALA A 547 -4.89 -6.04 -22.27
CA ALA A 547 -4.86 -4.65 -21.85
C ALA A 547 -6.21 -4.20 -21.25
N ALA A 548 -6.15 -3.24 -20.32
CA ALA A 548 -7.31 -2.52 -19.81
C ALA A 548 -7.54 -1.24 -20.65
N TYR A 549 -8.80 -0.94 -20.97
CA TYR A 549 -9.17 0.24 -21.76
C TYR A 549 -10.03 1.19 -20.94
N ALA A 550 -9.63 2.46 -20.88
CA ALA A 550 -10.35 3.47 -20.12
C ALA A 550 -10.44 4.81 -20.85
N ILE A 551 -11.54 5.50 -20.63
CA ILE A 551 -11.74 6.91 -20.99
C ILE A 551 -11.92 7.68 -19.69
N VAL A 552 -11.15 8.74 -19.48
CA VAL A 552 -11.28 9.65 -18.33
C VAL A 552 -11.74 10.99 -18.85
N VAL A 553 -12.95 11.37 -18.48
CA VAL A 553 -13.62 12.58 -18.95
C VAL A 553 -13.72 13.58 -17.83
N MET A 554 -13.34 14.83 -18.07
CA MET A 554 -13.51 15.92 -17.12
C MET A 554 -14.14 17.13 -17.80
N THR A 555 -15.20 17.66 -17.18
CA THR A 555 -15.89 18.87 -17.61
C THR A 555 -16.47 19.64 -16.42
N ASP A 556 -16.54 20.95 -16.55
CA ASP A 556 -17.25 21.84 -15.61
C ASP A 556 -18.57 22.37 -16.18
N GLY A 557 -18.95 21.93 -17.38
CA GLY A 557 -20.10 22.43 -18.11
C GLY A 557 -21.17 21.38 -18.45
N ARG A 558 -22.10 21.82 -19.27
CA ARG A 558 -23.13 20.98 -19.88
C ARG A 558 -22.81 20.78 -21.34
N ASP A 559 -23.14 19.60 -21.86
CA ASP A 559 -23.08 19.39 -23.31
C ASP A 559 -24.06 20.32 -24.02
N ASN A 560 -23.56 21.18 -24.87
CA ASN A 560 -24.38 22.20 -25.52
C ASN A 560 -24.19 22.32 -27.03
N ASP A 561 -23.24 21.56 -27.60
CA ASP A 561 -22.87 21.69 -29.00
C ASP A 561 -22.52 20.35 -29.68
N SER A 562 -22.71 19.18 -29.01
CA SER A 562 -22.49 17.88 -29.60
C SER A 562 -23.50 17.55 -30.70
N GLU A 563 -23.03 16.99 -31.81
CA GLU A 563 -23.86 16.51 -32.92
C GLU A 563 -24.44 15.12 -32.62
N ARG A 564 -23.73 14.32 -31.81
CA ARG A 564 -24.14 12.96 -31.40
C ARG A 564 -24.99 12.96 -30.14
N ARG A 565 -25.76 11.88 -30.00
CA ARG A 565 -26.62 11.68 -28.83
C ARG A 565 -26.07 10.59 -27.92
N LEU A 566 -26.30 10.69 -26.62
CA LEU A 566 -25.86 9.73 -25.62
C LEU A 566 -26.22 8.27 -25.96
N ARG A 567 -27.42 8.02 -26.51
CA ARG A 567 -27.86 6.66 -26.91
C ARG A 567 -27.06 6.06 -28.08
N ASP A 568 -26.49 6.87 -28.93
CA ASP A 568 -25.66 6.40 -30.04
C ASP A 568 -24.29 6.00 -29.50
N LEU A 569 -23.72 6.79 -28.62
CA LEU A 569 -22.50 6.48 -27.88
C LEU A 569 -22.66 5.22 -27.00
N GLN A 570 -23.82 5.05 -26.35
CA GLN A 570 -24.12 3.84 -25.57
C GLN A 570 -24.05 2.57 -26.45
N ARG A 571 -24.66 2.61 -27.63
CA ARG A 571 -24.63 1.47 -28.56
C ARG A 571 -23.21 1.13 -28.99
N ASP A 572 -22.40 2.17 -29.26
CA ASP A 572 -21.02 1.98 -29.72
C ASP A 572 -20.11 1.42 -28.61
N ILE A 573 -20.26 1.87 -27.36
CA ILE A 573 -19.51 1.35 -26.21
C ILE A 573 -19.90 -0.10 -25.93
N GLN A 574 -21.20 -0.41 -25.93
CA GLN A 574 -21.70 -1.77 -25.68
C GLN A 574 -21.38 -2.75 -26.81
N GLY A 575 -21.18 -2.26 -28.02
CA GLY A 575 -20.78 -3.05 -29.19
C GLY A 575 -19.28 -3.22 -29.37
N ALA A 576 -18.45 -2.62 -28.51
CA ALA A 576 -17.00 -2.74 -28.59
C ALA A 576 -16.53 -4.17 -28.27
N GLN A 577 -15.53 -4.68 -28.99
CA GLN A 577 -14.97 -6.01 -28.76
C GLN A 577 -14.29 -6.15 -27.40
N ASN A 578 -13.69 -5.06 -26.92
CA ASN A 578 -13.09 -4.98 -25.59
C ASN A 578 -13.92 -4.05 -24.70
N PRO A 579 -14.14 -4.38 -23.44
CA PRO A 579 -14.84 -3.50 -22.51
C PRO A 579 -13.99 -2.23 -22.31
N ILE A 580 -14.62 -1.05 -22.51
CA ILE A 580 -14.01 0.26 -22.30
C ILE A 580 -14.69 0.89 -21.08
N SER A 581 -13.92 1.11 -20.01
CA SER A 581 -14.44 1.81 -18.83
C SER A 581 -14.46 3.33 -19.05
N VAL A 582 -15.57 4.01 -18.70
CA VAL A 582 -15.70 5.47 -18.82
C VAL A 582 -15.78 6.08 -17.43
N HIS A 583 -14.72 6.74 -17.01
CA HIS A 583 -14.66 7.46 -15.74
C HIS A 583 -14.93 8.94 -15.99
N THR A 584 -15.85 9.52 -15.22
CA THR A 584 -16.27 10.91 -15.43
C THR A 584 -16.04 11.75 -14.17
N VAL A 585 -15.60 12.99 -14.39
CA VAL A 585 -15.32 13.97 -13.33
C VAL A 585 -16.16 15.22 -13.57
N ALA A 586 -17.09 15.49 -12.66
CA ALA A 586 -17.80 16.76 -12.57
C ALA A 586 -16.93 17.76 -11.83
N PHE A 587 -16.43 18.77 -12.51
CA PHE A 587 -15.57 19.80 -11.93
C PHE A 587 -16.39 21.04 -11.54
N GLY A 588 -16.56 21.25 -10.24
CA GLY A 588 -17.39 22.34 -9.73
C GLY A 588 -18.88 22.01 -9.68
N ARG A 589 -19.71 23.05 -9.48
CA ARG A 589 -21.17 22.90 -9.24
C ARG A 589 -22.00 22.98 -10.51
N ASP A 590 -21.45 23.54 -11.58
CA ASP A 590 -22.19 23.84 -12.83
C ASP A 590 -22.15 22.66 -13.81
N ALA A 591 -21.31 21.67 -13.57
CA ALA A 591 -21.22 20.45 -14.37
C ALA A 591 -22.54 19.66 -14.37
N ASP A 592 -22.91 19.10 -15.51
CA ASP A 592 -24.07 18.21 -15.65
C ASP A 592 -23.78 16.83 -15.03
N ALA A 593 -24.00 16.75 -13.72
CA ALA A 593 -23.77 15.53 -12.98
C ALA A 593 -24.63 14.36 -13.49
N GLY A 594 -25.85 14.60 -13.94
CA GLY A 594 -26.74 13.55 -14.46
C GLY A 594 -26.19 12.90 -15.73
N LEU A 595 -25.76 13.72 -16.70
CA LEU A 595 -25.13 13.23 -17.93
C LEU A 595 -23.82 12.48 -17.64
N LEU A 596 -23.01 12.98 -16.71
CA LEU A 596 -21.74 12.36 -16.34
C LEU A 596 -21.93 11.03 -15.60
N GLU A 597 -22.93 10.94 -14.71
CA GLU A 597 -23.32 9.67 -14.07
C GLU A 597 -23.82 8.65 -15.10
N ASP A 598 -24.62 9.09 -16.09
CA ASP A 598 -25.09 8.23 -17.17
C ASP A 598 -23.94 7.73 -18.05
N LEU A 599 -22.99 8.59 -18.43
CA LEU A 599 -21.79 8.19 -19.17
C LEU A 599 -20.94 7.16 -18.41
N ALA A 600 -20.72 7.40 -17.12
CA ALA A 600 -19.97 6.47 -16.30
C ALA A 600 -20.66 5.11 -16.21
N ARG A 601 -21.98 5.08 -16.04
CA ARG A 601 -22.78 3.86 -15.98
C ARG A 601 -22.79 3.09 -17.31
N ILE A 602 -22.92 3.81 -18.44
CA ILE A 602 -22.89 3.20 -19.77
C ILE A 602 -21.55 2.50 -20.04
N GLY A 603 -20.44 3.12 -19.63
CA GLY A 603 -19.10 2.59 -19.79
C GLY A 603 -18.61 1.74 -18.61
N ASN A 604 -19.49 1.28 -17.71
CA ASN A 604 -19.11 0.50 -16.53
C ASN A 604 -17.93 1.11 -15.74
N GLY A 605 -17.83 2.43 -15.73
CA GLY A 605 -16.82 3.18 -15.00
C GLY A 605 -17.41 3.89 -13.79
N ARG A 606 -16.83 5.02 -13.40
CA ARG A 606 -17.20 5.71 -12.17
C ARG A 606 -17.35 7.21 -12.38
N PHE A 607 -18.30 7.76 -11.65
CA PHE A 607 -18.53 9.20 -11.54
C PHE A 607 -17.84 9.75 -10.30
N TYR A 608 -17.16 10.90 -10.45
CA TYR A 608 -16.50 11.64 -9.39
C TYR A 608 -16.95 13.09 -9.39
N ARG A 609 -16.91 13.70 -8.21
CA ARG A 609 -17.07 15.15 -8.07
C ARG A 609 -15.73 15.73 -7.61
N ALA A 610 -15.33 16.84 -8.23
CA ALA A 610 -14.11 17.53 -7.91
C ALA A 610 -14.32 19.04 -7.88
N ASP A 611 -13.47 19.72 -7.16
CA ASP A 611 -13.28 21.17 -7.18
C ASP A 611 -11.78 21.49 -7.28
N GLU A 612 -11.41 22.76 -7.23
CA GLU A 612 -10.01 23.21 -7.35
C GLU A 612 -9.08 22.64 -6.26
N THR A 613 -9.64 22.17 -5.14
CA THR A 613 -8.88 21.61 -4.01
C THR A 613 -8.78 20.09 -4.04
N THR A 614 -9.69 19.41 -4.71
CA THR A 614 -9.83 17.94 -4.70
C THR A 614 -9.51 17.29 -6.04
N ILE A 615 -9.34 18.06 -7.12
CA ILE A 615 -9.17 17.52 -8.48
C ILE A 615 -7.91 16.65 -8.61
N GLU A 616 -6.81 17.03 -7.99
CA GLU A 616 -5.56 16.25 -8.01
C GLU A 616 -5.75 14.88 -7.35
N GLU A 617 -6.43 14.85 -6.20
CA GLU A 617 -6.76 13.62 -5.50
C GLU A 617 -7.71 12.73 -6.32
N VAL A 618 -8.71 13.32 -6.95
CA VAL A 618 -9.66 12.58 -7.83
C VAL A 618 -8.92 11.94 -9.00
N TYR A 619 -8.01 12.66 -9.67
CA TYR A 619 -7.23 12.07 -10.77
C TYR A 619 -6.29 10.97 -10.27
N ARG A 620 -5.73 11.11 -9.08
CA ARG A 620 -4.93 10.07 -8.43
C ARG A 620 -5.77 8.81 -8.18
N GLN A 621 -6.98 8.96 -7.66
CA GLN A 621 -7.93 7.86 -7.47
C GLN A 621 -8.33 7.20 -8.79
N ILE A 622 -8.51 7.98 -9.85
CA ILE A 622 -8.85 7.45 -11.18
C ILE A 622 -7.67 6.66 -11.74
N ALA A 623 -6.45 7.20 -11.71
CA ALA A 623 -5.26 6.47 -12.19
C ALA A 623 -5.13 5.12 -11.49
N THR A 624 -5.27 5.11 -10.17
CA THR A 624 -5.29 3.90 -9.34
C THR A 624 -6.45 2.99 -9.73
N SER A 625 -7.65 3.54 -9.94
CA SER A 625 -8.84 2.77 -10.31
C SER A 625 -8.69 2.10 -11.68
N ILE A 626 -8.17 2.79 -12.69
CA ILE A 626 -8.01 2.25 -14.05
C ILE A 626 -6.99 1.11 -14.06
N GLN A 627 -5.86 1.29 -13.39
CA GLN A 627 -4.87 0.22 -13.22
C GLN A 627 -5.45 -1.00 -12.50
N MET A 628 -6.58 -0.83 -11.82
CA MET A 628 -7.26 -1.82 -11.00
C MET A 628 -8.61 -2.28 -11.52
N THR A 629 -9.18 -1.65 -12.54
CA THR A 629 -10.52 -1.96 -13.02
C THR A 629 -10.45 -2.65 -14.38
N GLN A 630 -10.64 -3.91 -14.40
CA GLN A 630 -11.23 -4.81 -15.41
C GLN A 630 -10.90 -6.26 -15.12
#